data_c0616b5fe4506e9a7c74ed8cf508de14
#
_entry.id   c0616b5fe4506e9a7c74ed8cf508de14
#
_cell.length_a   1.000
_cell.length_b   1.000
_cell.length_c   1.000
_cell.angle_alpha   90.00
_cell.angle_beta   90.00
_cell.angle_gamma   90.00
#
_symmetry.space_group_name_H-M   'P 1'
#
loop_
_entity.id
_entity.type
_entity.pdbx_description
1 polymer ?
#
loop_
_entity_poly.entity_id
_entity_poly.type
_entity_poly.pdbx_seq_one_letter_code
_entity_poly.pdbx_strand_id
1 'polypeptide(L)'
;YLVHHKLLISLDGTSVATELQAAMESNPGAKPRVVHDHGSEFVNRDVAAVIKTHNLIDIKTRPRHPESNGIVERFNGTVRDESDDQYGSNYLQAEGIIDRLMKHYNDERLHATLGYMTPATWHHGDPGSVRDERARRIAAARAHRRMTNQQRFTEAA
;
A
#
# COMPACT_ATOMS: atom_id res chain seq x y z
N TYR A 1 0.17 2.81 -1.90
CA TYR A 1 0.22 3.45 -0.59
C TYR A 1 -1.11 3.26 0.12
N LEU A 2 -1.07 2.83 1.36
CA LEU A 2 -2.24 2.69 2.23
C LEU A 2 -2.48 4.02 2.93
N VAL A 3 -3.54 4.72 2.59
CA VAL A 3 -3.84 6.07 3.10
C VAL A 3 -4.53 6.06 4.46
N HIS A 4 -5.26 4.98 4.77
CA HIS A 4 -6.01 4.83 6.02
C HIS A 4 -6.22 3.36 6.33
N HIS A 5 -6.23 3.02 7.60
CA HIS A 5 -6.59 1.68 8.10
C HIS A 5 -7.20 1.79 9.49
N LYS A 6 -8.04 0.85 9.83
CA LYS A 6 -8.60 0.72 11.17
C LYS A 6 -9.00 -0.72 11.42
N LEU A 7 -8.69 -1.22 12.60
CA LEU A 7 -9.23 -2.47 13.08
C LEU A 7 -10.62 -2.21 13.67
N LEU A 8 -11.64 -2.82 13.09
CA LEU A 8 -13.02 -2.66 13.54
C LEU A 8 -13.47 -3.88 14.35
N ILE A 9 -14.25 -3.64 15.40
CA ILE A 9 -14.90 -4.70 16.18
C ILE A 9 -16.15 -5.21 15.44
N SER A 10 -16.83 -4.31 14.75
CA SER A 10 -18.01 -4.62 13.92
C SER A 10 -17.82 -4.04 12.52
N LEU A 11 -18.10 -4.84 11.50
CA LEU A 11 -18.10 -4.42 10.11
C LEU A 11 -19.54 -4.10 9.69
N ASP A 12 -19.97 -2.89 9.97
CA ASP A 12 -21.27 -2.36 9.58
C ASP A 12 -21.14 -1.07 8.77
N GLY A 13 -22.23 -0.65 8.15
CA GLY A 13 -22.22 0.50 7.24
C GLY A 13 -21.85 1.82 7.91
N THR A 14 -22.23 2.01 9.17
CA THR A 14 -21.92 3.23 9.92
C THR A 14 -20.42 3.28 10.25
N SER A 15 -19.84 2.14 10.66
CA SER A 15 -18.39 2.02 10.91
C SER A 15 -17.59 2.29 9.64
N VAL A 16 -17.98 1.69 8.50
CA VAL A 16 -17.31 1.94 7.21
C VAL A 16 -17.44 3.39 6.78
N ALA A 17 -18.60 4.02 6.96
CA ALA A 17 -18.80 5.44 6.64
C ALA A 17 -17.92 6.35 7.50
N THR A 18 -17.78 6.04 8.79
CA THR A 18 -16.92 6.79 9.73
C THR A 18 -15.46 6.73 9.29
N GLU A 19 -14.96 5.53 8.94
CA GLU A 19 -13.57 5.38 8.51
C GLU A 19 -13.31 5.99 7.12
N LEU A 20 -14.28 5.92 6.21
CA LEU A 20 -14.17 6.61 4.92
C LEU A 20 -14.14 8.14 5.11
N GLN A 21 -14.96 8.68 6.01
CA GLN A 21 -14.94 10.10 6.37
C GLN A 21 -13.58 10.49 6.94
N ALA A 22 -13.04 9.73 7.90
CA ALA A 22 -11.72 9.97 8.50
C ALA A 22 -10.58 9.93 7.45
N ALA A 23 -10.65 8.98 6.52
CA ALA A 23 -9.71 8.90 5.41
C ALA A 23 -9.74 10.16 4.53
N MET A 24 -10.92 10.69 4.23
CA MET A 24 -11.08 11.91 3.44
C MET A 24 -10.62 13.16 4.19
N GLU A 25 -10.91 13.26 5.47
CA GLU A 25 -10.46 14.38 6.32
C GLU A 25 -8.94 14.44 6.46
N SER A 26 -8.30 13.27 6.53
CA SER A 26 -6.83 13.15 6.58
C SER A 26 -6.16 13.44 5.22
N ASN A 27 -6.92 13.46 4.13
CA ASN A 27 -6.42 13.70 2.78
C ASN A 27 -7.22 14.80 2.07
N PRO A 28 -7.16 16.06 2.55
CA PRO A 28 -7.97 17.13 2.03
C PRO A 28 -7.66 17.42 0.56
N GLY A 29 -8.71 17.56 -0.24
CA GLY A 29 -8.61 17.80 -1.68
C GLY A 29 -8.41 16.56 -2.55
N ALA A 30 -8.18 15.38 -1.96
CA ALA A 30 -8.18 14.13 -2.70
C ALA A 30 -9.58 13.81 -3.25
N LYS A 31 -9.64 13.26 -4.46
CA LYS A 31 -10.89 12.81 -5.11
C LYS A 31 -10.72 11.39 -5.62
N PRO A 32 -10.56 10.41 -4.73
CA PRO A 32 -10.40 9.03 -5.13
C PRO A 32 -11.68 8.46 -5.75
N ARG A 33 -11.49 7.39 -6.49
CA ARG A 33 -12.59 6.48 -6.85
C ARG A 33 -12.74 5.47 -5.73
N VAL A 34 -13.91 5.37 -5.16
CA VAL A 34 -14.23 4.35 -4.14
C VAL A 34 -14.66 3.09 -4.86
N VAL A 35 -13.78 2.10 -4.88
CA VAL A 35 -14.05 0.80 -5.52
C VAL A 35 -14.36 -0.21 -4.44
N HIS A 36 -15.53 -0.81 -4.47
CA HIS A 36 -15.96 -1.79 -3.49
C HIS A 36 -16.85 -2.88 -4.12
N ASP A 37 -17.02 -3.97 -3.43
CA ASP A 37 -17.98 -5.01 -3.79
C ASP A 37 -19.41 -4.61 -3.39
N HIS A 38 -20.35 -5.56 -3.52
CA HIS A 38 -21.74 -5.35 -3.17
C HIS A 38 -22.06 -5.69 -1.70
N GLY A 39 -21.05 -5.71 -0.82
CA GLY A 39 -21.25 -5.94 0.61
C GLY A 39 -22.24 -4.91 1.21
N SER A 40 -23.10 -5.35 2.11
CA SER A 40 -24.10 -4.49 2.75
C SER A 40 -23.47 -3.35 3.55
N GLU A 41 -22.26 -3.54 4.02
CA GLU A 41 -21.44 -2.55 4.72
C GLU A 41 -21.01 -1.37 3.83
N PHE A 42 -20.96 -1.57 2.51
CA PHE A 42 -20.66 -0.51 1.54
C PHE A 42 -21.93 0.03 0.86
N VAL A 43 -22.95 -0.81 0.70
CA VAL A 43 -24.19 -0.45 0.01
C VAL A 43 -25.24 0.00 1.03
N ASN A 44 -25.00 1.14 1.66
CA ASN A 44 -25.91 1.72 2.66
C ASN A 44 -25.95 3.25 2.54
N ARG A 45 -26.90 3.85 3.26
CA ARG A 45 -27.17 5.28 3.21
C ARG A 45 -26.04 6.13 3.76
N ASP A 46 -25.32 5.66 4.78
CA ASP A 46 -24.29 6.43 5.46
C ASP A 46 -23.03 6.55 4.58
N VAL A 47 -22.58 5.45 3.97
CA VAL A 47 -21.49 5.46 2.98
C VAL A 47 -21.85 6.31 1.76
N ALA A 48 -23.09 6.19 1.26
CA ALA A 48 -23.55 7.01 0.14
C ALA A 48 -23.56 8.53 0.49
N ALA A 49 -23.87 8.89 1.72
CA ALA A 49 -23.82 10.26 2.20
C ALA A 49 -22.37 10.80 2.20
N VAL A 50 -21.38 10.03 2.67
CA VAL A 50 -19.96 10.41 2.64
C VAL A 50 -19.48 10.58 1.20
N ILE A 51 -19.76 9.61 0.32
CA ILE A 51 -19.42 9.68 -1.11
C ILE A 51 -19.97 10.96 -1.75
N LYS A 52 -21.22 11.29 -1.46
CA LYS A 52 -21.85 12.52 -1.97
C LYS A 52 -21.22 13.79 -1.39
N THR A 53 -20.99 13.84 -0.07
CA THR A 53 -20.42 15.00 0.62
C THR A 53 -19.04 15.37 0.08
N HIS A 54 -18.21 14.37 -0.19
CA HIS A 54 -16.86 14.56 -0.71
C HIS A 54 -16.79 14.55 -2.25
N ASN A 55 -17.94 14.42 -2.94
CA ASN A 55 -18.02 14.34 -4.40
C ASN A 55 -17.10 13.25 -4.98
N LEU A 56 -17.16 12.06 -4.40
CA LEU A 56 -16.36 10.90 -4.82
C LEU A 56 -17.07 10.13 -5.92
N ILE A 57 -16.32 9.33 -6.67
CA ILE A 57 -16.87 8.42 -7.68
C ILE A 57 -17.03 7.06 -7.06
N ASP A 58 -18.28 6.60 -6.93
CA ASP A 58 -18.62 5.27 -6.46
C ASP A 58 -18.54 4.26 -7.61
N ILE A 59 -17.70 3.23 -7.44
CA ILE A 59 -17.53 2.16 -8.43
C ILE A 59 -17.78 0.82 -7.76
N LYS A 60 -18.90 0.21 -8.11
CA LYS A 60 -19.23 -1.15 -7.69
C LYS A 60 -18.59 -2.17 -8.62
N THR A 61 -17.81 -3.09 -8.05
CA THR A 61 -17.23 -4.17 -8.84
C THR A 61 -18.32 -5.11 -9.37
N ARG A 62 -18.10 -5.71 -10.53
CA ARG A 62 -19.06 -6.69 -11.07
C ARG A 62 -19.07 -7.95 -10.20
N PRO A 63 -20.25 -8.50 -9.88
CA PRO A 63 -20.32 -9.79 -9.21
C PRO A 63 -19.55 -10.87 -9.99
N ARG A 64 -18.78 -11.71 -9.28
CA ARG A 64 -18.00 -12.81 -9.84
C ARG A 64 -16.85 -12.40 -10.79
N HIS A 65 -16.34 -11.17 -10.69
CA HIS A 65 -15.12 -10.74 -11.37
C HIS A 65 -13.96 -10.58 -10.37
N PRO A 66 -13.22 -11.64 -10.05
CA PRO A 66 -12.14 -11.61 -9.06
C PRO A 66 -11.00 -10.67 -9.45
N GLU A 67 -10.82 -10.40 -10.73
CA GLU A 67 -9.81 -9.47 -11.24
C GLU A 67 -9.94 -8.05 -10.66
N SER A 68 -11.16 -7.63 -10.34
CA SER A 68 -11.43 -6.30 -9.76
C SER A 68 -10.95 -6.18 -8.32
N ASN A 69 -10.81 -7.29 -7.59
CA ASN A 69 -10.39 -7.34 -6.19
C ASN A 69 -8.94 -7.83 -6.00
N GLY A 70 -8.25 -8.15 -7.09
CA GLY A 70 -6.91 -8.75 -7.03
C GLY A 70 -5.88 -7.91 -6.28
N ILE A 71 -6.03 -6.58 -6.22
CA ILE A 71 -5.17 -5.69 -5.42
C ILE A 71 -5.46 -5.87 -3.93
N VAL A 72 -6.74 -5.88 -3.55
CA VAL A 72 -7.18 -6.06 -2.15
C VAL A 72 -6.84 -7.47 -1.66
N GLU A 73 -7.09 -8.50 -2.48
CA GLU A 73 -6.74 -9.88 -2.16
C GLU A 73 -5.24 -10.07 -1.93
N ARG A 74 -4.42 -9.48 -2.80
CA ARG A 74 -2.95 -9.50 -2.64
C ARG A 74 -2.51 -8.75 -1.39
N PHE A 75 -3.12 -7.61 -1.09
CA PHE A 75 -2.85 -6.88 0.12
C PHE A 75 -3.20 -7.70 1.36
N ASN A 76 -4.40 -8.30 1.39
CA ASN A 76 -4.84 -9.17 2.49
C ASN A 76 -3.93 -10.40 2.66
N GLY A 77 -3.45 -10.99 1.54
CA GLY A 77 -2.44 -12.04 1.56
C GLY A 77 -1.13 -11.55 2.21
N THR A 78 -0.63 -10.39 1.80
CA THR A 78 0.58 -9.78 2.39
C THR A 78 0.41 -9.54 3.90
N VAL A 79 -0.74 -8.99 4.32
CA VAL A 79 -1.02 -8.75 5.76
C VAL A 79 -1.01 -10.05 6.54
N ARG A 80 -1.63 -11.10 6.00
CA ARG A 80 -1.64 -12.43 6.64
C ARG A 80 -0.24 -13.03 6.75
N ASP A 81 0.52 -13.03 5.66
CA ASP A 81 1.85 -13.62 5.61
C ASP A 81 2.85 -12.89 6.52
N GLU A 82 2.72 -11.56 6.62
CA GLU A 82 3.64 -10.73 7.42
C GLU A 82 3.19 -10.54 8.87
N SER A 83 1.94 -10.86 9.21
CA SER A 83 1.48 -10.85 10.61
C SER A 83 1.98 -12.06 11.39
N ASP A 84 2.48 -13.10 10.71
CA ASP A 84 3.00 -14.34 11.30
C ASP A 84 2.03 -14.96 12.33
N ASP A 85 0.72 -14.88 12.03
CA ASP A 85 -0.40 -15.29 12.88
C ASP A 85 -0.41 -14.67 14.31
N GLN A 86 0.38 -13.62 14.56
CA GLN A 86 0.51 -12.97 15.86
C GLN A 86 -0.47 -11.79 16.00
N TYR A 87 -1.75 -12.05 15.99
CA TYR A 87 -2.76 -10.98 16.12
C TYR A 87 -2.95 -10.43 17.54
N GLY A 88 -2.17 -10.92 18.51
CA GLY A 88 -2.30 -10.51 19.89
C GLY A 88 -3.48 -11.19 20.60
N SER A 89 -3.53 -11.07 21.93
CA SER A 89 -4.57 -11.68 22.77
C SER A 89 -5.75 -10.73 23.06
N ASN A 90 -5.67 -9.48 22.63
CA ASN A 90 -6.73 -8.48 22.81
C ASN A 90 -6.69 -7.42 21.70
N TYR A 91 -7.75 -6.60 21.65
CA TYR A 91 -7.93 -5.56 20.64
C TYR A 91 -6.75 -4.59 20.53
N LEU A 92 -6.25 -4.06 21.65
CA LEU A 92 -5.15 -3.08 21.64
C LEU A 92 -3.85 -3.66 21.11
N GLN A 93 -3.57 -4.93 21.43
CA GLN A 93 -2.41 -5.61 20.88
C GLN A 93 -2.55 -5.87 19.39
N ALA A 94 -3.72 -6.31 18.95
CA ALA A 94 -4.02 -6.51 17.53
C ALA A 94 -3.92 -5.20 16.75
N GLU A 95 -4.50 -4.11 17.26
CA GLU A 95 -4.42 -2.79 16.65
C GLU A 95 -2.95 -2.34 16.51
N GLY A 96 -2.14 -2.45 17.58
CA GLY A 96 -0.72 -2.08 17.52
C GLY A 96 0.13 -2.97 16.59
N ILE A 97 -0.25 -4.23 16.38
CA ILE A 97 0.40 -5.09 15.37
C ILE A 97 0.05 -4.61 13.97
N ILE A 98 -1.22 -4.36 13.70
CA ILE A 98 -1.69 -3.85 12.40
C ILE A 98 -1.04 -2.49 12.09
N ASP A 99 -0.97 -1.57 13.04
CA ASP A 99 -0.34 -0.25 12.84
C ASP A 99 1.13 -0.38 12.41
N ARG A 100 1.90 -1.25 13.07
CA ARG A 100 3.30 -1.51 12.70
C ARG A 100 3.41 -2.13 11.30
N LEU A 101 2.52 -3.06 10.99
CA LEU A 101 2.48 -3.73 9.69
C LEU A 101 2.16 -2.75 8.56
N MET A 102 1.19 -1.86 8.77
CA MET A 102 0.83 -0.84 7.79
C MET A 102 1.94 0.18 7.58
N LYS A 103 2.62 0.56 8.66
CA LYS A 103 3.81 1.41 8.56
C LYS A 103 4.93 0.72 7.78
N HIS A 104 5.26 -0.53 8.11
CA HIS A 104 6.24 -1.32 7.37
C HIS A 104 5.87 -1.44 5.89
N TYR A 105 4.61 -1.75 5.58
CA TYR A 105 4.10 -1.84 4.21
C TYR A 105 4.33 -0.55 3.42
N ASN A 106 4.03 0.60 4.00
CA ASN A 106 4.17 1.89 3.32
C ASN A 106 5.61 2.37 3.20
N ASP A 107 6.42 2.23 4.25
CA ASP A 107 7.69 2.95 4.40
C ASP A 107 8.92 2.07 4.10
N GLU A 108 8.82 0.75 4.30
CA GLU A 108 9.96 -0.14 4.26
C GLU A 108 9.84 -1.24 3.20
N ARG A 109 8.63 -1.78 2.99
CA ARG A 109 8.42 -2.88 2.07
C ARG A 109 8.66 -2.47 0.62
N LEU A 110 9.57 -3.18 -0.05
CA LEU A 110 9.86 -2.95 -1.46
C LEU A 110 8.92 -3.74 -2.36
N HIS A 111 8.34 -3.07 -3.36
CA HIS A 111 7.41 -3.68 -4.30
C HIS A 111 8.03 -3.82 -5.70
N ALA A 112 8.06 -5.04 -6.23
CA ALA A 112 8.61 -5.30 -7.57
C ALA A 112 7.88 -4.50 -8.66
N THR A 113 6.55 -4.38 -8.57
CA THR A 113 5.73 -3.59 -9.49
C THR A 113 6.02 -2.09 -9.44
N LEU A 114 6.57 -1.60 -8.32
CA LEU A 114 7.02 -0.22 -8.15
C LEU A 114 8.53 -0.07 -8.44
N GLY A 115 9.15 -1.05 -9.11
CA GLY A 115 10.58 -1.03 -9.38
C GLY A 115 11.42 -1.15 -8.11
N TYR A 116 10.99 -1.96 -7.16
CA TYR A 116 11.62 -2.15 -5.84
C TYR A 116 11.75 -0.84 -5.05
N MET A 117 10.70 -0.04 -5.06
CA MET A 117 10.53 1.13 -4.21
C MET A 117 9.38 0.89 -3.24
N THR A 118 9.32 1.68 -2.16
CA THR A 118 8.23 1.64 -1.20
C THR A 118 7.01 2.38 -1.73
N PRO A 119 5.78 2.05 -1.28
CA PRO A 119 4.59 2.83 -1.59
C PRO A 119 4.72 4.31 -1.22
N ALA A 120 5.36 4.63 -0.09
CA ALA A 120 5.59 6.02 0.33
C ALA A 120 6.46 6.80 -0.66
N THR A 121 7.52 6.18 -1.18
CA THR A 121 8.37 6.78 -2.22
C THR A 121 7.56 7.14 -3.47
N TRP A 122 6.61 6.28 -3.87
CA TRP A 122 5.75 6.53 -5.02
C TRP A 122 4.68 7.58 -4.76
N HIS A 123 4.14 7.63 -3.55
CA HIS A 123 3.01 8.50 -3.22
C HIS A 123 3.43 9.92 -2.85
N HIS A 124 4.52 10.07 -2.09
CA HIS A 124 4.98 11.36 -1.56
C HIS A 124 6.36 11.79 -2.08
N GLY A 125 7.13 10.86 -2.64
CA GLY A 125 8.51 11.09 -3.05
C GLY A 125 8.66 11.39 -4.54
N ASP A 126 9.90 11.24 -5.01
CA ASP A 126 10.28 11.32 -6.42
C ASP A 126 10.81 9.96 -6.92
N PRO A 127 9.96 9.11 -7.48
CA PRO A 127 10.36 7.82 -8.02
C PRO A 127 11.37 7.93 -9.17
N GLY A 128 11.36 9.05 -9.90
CA GLY A 128 12.31 9.33 -10.99
C GLY A 128 13.73 9.46 -10.46
N SER A 129 13.92 10.35 -9.50
CA SER A 129 15.20 10.58 -8.85
C SER A 129 15.78 9.30 -8.24
N VAL A 130 14.95 8.48 -7.56
CA VAL A 130 15.40 7.21 -6.98
C VAL A 130 15.87 6.22 -8.05
N ARG A 131 15.20 6.14 -9.20
CA ARG A 131 15.62 5.30 -10.32
C ARG A 131 16.93 5.76 -10.92
N ASP A 132 17.10 7.06 -11.12
CA ASP A 132 18.30 7.64 -11.72
C ASP A 132 19.50 7.44 -10.81
N GLU A 133 19.35 7.66 -9.51
CA GLU A 133 20.40 7.41 -8.52
C GLU A 133 20.80 5.92 -8.48
N ARG A 134 19.84 5.01 -8.52
CA ARG A 134 20.12 3.57 -8.58
C ARG A 134 20.86 3.20 -9.87
N ALA A 135 20.46 3.74 -11.01
CA ALA A 135 21.15 3.51 -12.28
C ALA A 135 22.60 4.00 -12.24
N ARG A 136 22.84 5.19 -11.68
CA ARG A 136 24.21 5.73 -11.48
C ARG A 136 25.07 4.83 -10.59
N ARG A 137 24.53 4.37 -9.46
CA ARG A 137 25.24 3.45 -8.54
C ARG A 137 25.58 2.12 -9.21
N ILE A 138 24.65 1.56 -9.98
CA ILE A 138 24.89 0.31 -10.72
C ILE A 138 25.98 0.51 -11.78
N ALA A 139 25.95 1.62 -12.54
CA ALA A 139 26.97 1.93 -13.53
C ALA A 139 28.35 2.11 -12.90
N ALA A 140 28.44 2.85 -11.79
CA ALA A 140 29.68 3.03 -11.04
C ALA A 140 30.24 1.70 -10.51
N ALA A 141 29.39 0.84 -9.94
CA ALA A 141 29.79 -0.47 -9.43
C ALA A 141 30.26 -1.42 -10.56
N ARG A 142 29.65 -1.33 -11.75
CA ARG A 142 30.10 -2.07 -12.95
C ARG A 142 31.47 -1.57 -13.44
N ALA A 143 31.67 -0.26 -13.50
CA ALA A 143 32.95 0.33 -13.88
C ALA A 143 34.06 -0.08 -12.91
N HIS A 144 33.82 0.05 -11.62
CA HIS A 144 34.79 -0.36 -10.60
C HIS A 144 35.17 -1.85 -10.71
N ARG A 145 34.20 -2.75 -10.88
CA ARG A 145 34.48 -4.19 -11.08
C ARG A 145 35.33 -4.46 -12.33
N ARG A 146 35.09 -3.74 -13.43
CA ARG A 146 35.87 -3.88 -14.64
C ARG A 146 37.33 -3.48 -14.40
N MET A 147 37.58 -2.34 -13.73
CA MET A 147 38.90 -1.86 -13.39
C MET A 147 39.65 -2.85 -12.48
N THR A 148 39.00 -3.30 -11.42
CA THR A 148 39.58 -4.28 -10.49
C THR A 148 39.92 -5.61 -11.19
N ASN A 149 39.10 -6.09 -12.08
CA ASN A 149 39.37 -7.31 -12.83
C ASN A 149 40.55 -7.12 -13.80
N GLN A 150 40.64 -5.98 -14.51
CA GLN A 150 41.77 -5.68 -15.38
C GLN A 150 43.10 -5.63 -14.60
N GLN A 151 43.12 -4.99 -13.44
CA GLN A 151 44.31 -4.95 -12.57
C GLN A 151 44.77 -6.35 -12.15
N ARG A 152 43.84 -7.19 -11.70
CA ARG A 152 44.17 -8.60 -11.34
C ARG A 152 44.70 -9.44 -12.49
N PHE A 153 44.21 -9.22 -13.71
CA PHE A 153 44.73 -9.91 -14.88
C PHE A 153 46.14 -9.41 -15.26
N THR A 154 46.43 -8.12 -15.06
CA THR A 154 47.75 -7.54 -15.33
C THR A 154 48.80 -7.96 -14.31
N GLU A 155 48.38 -8.15 -13.03
CA GLU A 155 49.29 -8.61 -11.96
C GLU A 155 49.57 -10.11 -12.00
N ALA A 156 48.74 -10.88 -12.70
CA ALA A 156 48.84 -12.37 -12.84
C ALA A 156 49.61 -12.79 -14.12
N ALA A 157 49.94 -11.89 -15.01
CA ALA A 157 50.66 -12.10 -16.26
C ALA A 157 52.16 -11.74 -16.15
#